data_9f8eb1c09d2cdca282223fb1d669338d
#
_entry.id   9f8eb1c09d2cdca282223fb1d669338d
#
_cell.length_a   1.000
_cell.length_b   1.000
_cell.length_c   1.000
_cell.angle_alpha   90.00
_cell.angle_beta   90.00
_cell.angle_gamma   90.00
#
_symmetry.space_group_name_H-M   'P 1'
#
loop_
_entity.id
_entity.type
_entity.pdbx_description
1 polymer ?
#
loop_
_entity_poly.entity_id
_entity_poly.type
_entity_poly.pdbx_seq_one_letter_code
_entity_poly.pdbx_strand_id
1 'polypeptide(L)'
;AGRSAFILGQSPSRTGLTKVGSPGADLGIRPEDVTLASLLKDEGYVTAQFGKNHLGDKDEFLPTNHGFDEFFGNLYHLNAEEEPEDPDYPHDNELLVKLFSPRGVIHSFADGDIVDTGALTRERMKTVDREFKLAALDFMTRAVDQGKPFFVWYNTTRMHFFTHTADDERGLSGQGFYNDAMVGHDMMVGELLDHLDKLGVADNTIVMYSTDNGPHYNTWPDAAITPFRSEKNTNWEGGFRVPAMVRWPGRIKEGQVINEIMSHEDWVPTLMAAAGRPNVVAELKAGVTVDGKPYKNHLDGYNFLPLLEGETDLGPRNSFFYWSDDGVLTAIRTGDWKVVFAEQRAQGFAVWREQFDELRIPKVFHLRRDPFERADVHADNYEDWWVRKVPPRIAVARIELQKFLTTLAQFPPRQRPATFGVDQMMEPLYNQQKSQGH
;
A
#
# COMPACT_ATOMS: atom_id res chain seq x y z
N ALA A 1 1.01 -2.29 -4.15
CA ALA A 1 1.62 -3.18 -3.16
C ALA A 1 1.35 -2.72 -1.73
N GLY A 2 1.77 -1.50 -1.32
CA GLY A 2 1.63 -1.03 0.06
C GLY A 2 0.19 -1.04 0.58
N ARG A 3 -0.78 -0.62 -0.22
CA ARG A 3 -2.21 -0.64 0.14
C ARG A 3 -2.74 -2.05 0.38
N SER A 4 -2.38 -3.03 -0.49
CA SER A 4 -2.78 -4.42 -0.32
C SER A 4 -2.11 -5.05 0.91
N ALA A 5 -0.82 -4.77 1.13
CA ALA A 5 -0.11 -5.24 2.32
C ALA A 5 -0.77 -4.75 3.62
N PHE A 6 -1.18 -3.47 3.66
CA PHE A 6 -1.86 -2.87 4.82
C PHE A 6 -3.21 -3.52 5.10
N ILE A 7 -4.10 -3.58 4.09
CA ILE A 7 -5.49 -3.99 4.34
C ILE A 7 -5.66 -5.51 4.46
N LEU A 8 -4.72 -6.30 3.90
CA LEU A 8 -4.78 -7.76 3.89
C LEU A 8 -3.81 -8.44 4.89
N GLY A 9 -2.79 -7.73 5.40
CA GLY A 9 -1.75 -8.32 6.25
C GLY A 9 -0.92 -9.40 5.56
N GLN A 10 -0.95 -9.44 4.23
CA GLN A 10 -0.30 -10.44 3.39
C GLN A 10 0.72 -9.80 2.46
N SER A 11 1.79 -10.55 2.15
CA SER A 11 2.75 -10.12 1.14
C SER A 11 2.07 -9.93 -0.21
N PRO A 12 2.38 -8.83 -0.95
CA PRO A 12 1.85 -8.62 -2.29
C PRO A 12 2.15 -9.76 -3.28
N SER A 13 3.23 -10.50 -3.06
CA SER A 13 3.54 -11.70 -3.86
C SER A 13 2.55 -12.83 -3.65
N ARG A 14 1.87 -12.88 -2.48
CA ARG A 14 0.84 -13.88 -2.19
C ARG A 14 -0.51 -13.48 -2.78
N THR A 15 -0.85 -12.21 -2.71
CA THR A 15 -2.12 -11.70 -3.23
C THR A 15 -2.10 -11.42 -4.73
N GLY A 16 -0.91 -11.30 -5.34
CA GLY A 16 -0.72 -10.87 -6.73
C GLY A 16 -0.90 -9.37 -6.94
N LEU A 17 -1.10 -8.60 -5.86
CA LEU A 17 -1.35 -7.15 -5.91
C LEU A 17 -0.05 -6.35 -5.76
N THR A 18 1.00 -6.72 -6.49
CA THR A 18 2.26 -5.96 -6.58
C THR A 18 2.09 -4.66 -7.35
N LYS A 19 1.20 -4.62 -8.33
CA LYS A 19 0.63 -3.44 -8.98
C LYS A 19 -0.84 -3.73 -9.34
N VAL A 20 -1.55 -2.74 -9.83
CA VAL A 20 -2.91 -2.87 -10.37
C VAL A 20 -2.87 -2.86 -11.88
N GLY A 21 -3.91 -3.42 -12.49
CA GLY A 21 -4.09 -3.43 -13.93
C GLY A 21 -4.56 -2.09 -14.48
N SER A 22 -4.71 -2.02 -15.81
CA SER A 22 -5.44 -0.96 -16.49
C SER A 22 -6.90 -0.94 -16.06
N PRO A 23 -7.66 0.16 -16.32
CA PRO A 23 -9.08 0.19 -16.10
C PRO A 23 -9.78 -1.04 -16.72
N GLY A 24 -10.73 -1.62 -15.99
CA GLY A 24 -11.46 -2.83 -16.40
C GLY A 24 -10.71 -4.16 -16.27
N ALA A 25 -9.47 -4.15 -15.78
CA ALA A 25 -8.68 -5.37 -15.61
C ALA A 25 -9.32 -6.34 -14.60
N ASP A 26 -9.15 -7.66 -14.84
CA ASP A 26 -9.57 -8.69 -13.90
C ASP A 26 -8.50 -8.92 -12.82
N LEU A 27 -8.13 -7.85 -12.14
CA LEU A 27 -7.14 -7.83 -11.07
C LEU A 27 -7.61 -6.96 -9.92
N GLY A 28 -7.79 -7.55 -8.75
CA GLY A 28 -8.23 -6.84 -7.55
C GLY A 28 -8.21 -7.75 -6.33
N ILE A 29 -8.74 -7.28 -5.22
CA ILE A 29 -8.90 -8.09 -4.00
C ILE A 29 -9.83 -9.26 -4.30
N ARG A 30 -9.37 -10.48 -4.01
CA ARG A 30 -10.18 -11.68 -4.23
C ARG A 30 -11.10 -11.97 -3.05
N PRO A 31 -12.27 -12.61 -3.28
CA PRO A 31 -13.24 -12.92 -2.20
C PRO A 31 -12.65 -13.79 -1.09
N GLU A 32 -11.59 -14.56 -1.38
CA GLU A 32 -10.90 -15.42 -0.42
C GLU A 32 -9.92 -14.66 0.48
N ASP A 33 -9.59 -13.41 0.15
CA ASP A 33 -8.68 -12.59 0.93
C ASP A 33 -9.46 -11.80 1.98
N VAL A 34 -9.27 -12.13 3.25
CA VAL A 34 -9.89 -11.40 4.36
C VAL A 34 -9.21 -10.05 4.55
N THR A 35 -9.99 -8.99 4.68
CA THR A 35 -9.49 -7.65 4.96
C THR A 35 -9.51 -7.34 6.45
N LEU A 36 -8.72 -6.34 6.86
CA LEU A 36 -8.81 -5.75 8.19
C LEU A 36 -10.23 -5.24 8.49
N ALA A 37 -10.91 -4.68 7.48
CA ALA A 37 -12.28 -4.19 7.62
C ALA A 37 -13.25 -5.33 7.96
N SER A 38 -13.17 -6.48 7.25
CA SER A 38 -13.99 -7.66 7.57
C SER A 38 -13.72 -8.19 8.97
N LEU A 39 -12.45 -8.24 9.38
CA LEU A 39 -12.05 -8.70 10.70
C LEU A 39 -12.58 -7.79 11.82
N LEU A 40 -12.46 -6.46 11.65
CA LEU A 40 -12.96 -5.50 12.64
C LEU A 40 -14.49 -5.46 12.67
N LYS A 41 -15.16 -5.65 11.53
CA LYS A 41 -16.61 -5.76 11.46
C LYS A 41 -17.12 -6.96 12.28
N ASP A 42 -16.43 -8.10 12.24
CA ASP A 42 -16.69 -9.29 13.06
C ASP A 42 -16.57 -8.99 14.58
N GLU A 43 -15.74 -8.01 14.96
CA GLU A 43 -15.59 -7.48 16.32
C GLU A 43 -16.56 -6.32 16.65
N GLY A 44 -17.55 -6.05 15.79
CA GLY A 44 -18.61 -5.07 16.02
C GLY A 44 -18.31 -3.64 15.61
N TYR A 45 -17.20 -3.41 14.90
CA TYR A 45 -16.87 -2.09 14.33
C TYR A 45 -17.78 -1.78 13.13
N VAL A 46 -18.10 -0.49 12.95
CA VAL A 46 -18.55 0.02 11.66
C VAL A 46 -17.32 0.48 10.87
N THR A 47 -17.33 0.26 9.55
CA THR A 47 -16.12 0.35 8.74
C THR A 47 -16.33 1.18 7.48
N ALA A 48 -15.43 2.11 7.21
CA ALA A 48 -15.51 2.90 5.98
C ALA A 48 -14.13 3.16 5.35
N GLN A 49 -14.13 3.31 4.04
CA GLN A 49 -12.98 3.78 3.28
C GLN A 49 -13.34 5.04 2.52
N PHE A 50 -12.51 6.08 2.65
CA PHE A 50 -12.68 7.34 1.94
C PHE A 50 -11.43 7.70 1.16
N GLY A 51 -11.62 8.08 -0.11
CA GLY A 51 -10.53 8.42 -1.02
C GLY A 51 -10.06 7.27 -1.89
N LYS A 52 -8.80 7.29 -2.31
CA LYS A 52 -8.25 6.34 -3.27
C LYS A 52 -8.26 4.90 -2.77
N ASN A 53 -8.87 3.99 -3.54
CA ASN A 53 -8.80 2.53 -3.29
C ASN A 53 -7.58 1.89 -3.97
N HIS A 54 -7.56 1.84 -5.29
CA HIS A 54 -6.47 1.31 -6.13
C HIS A 54 -6.16 -0.19 -5.87
N LEU A 55 -7.20 -0.99 -5.66
CA LEU A 55 -7.12 -2.45 -5.42
C LEU A 55 -8.10 -3.24 -6.31
N GLY A 56 -8.33 -2.72 -7.53
CA GLY A 56 -9.31 -3.20 -8.50
C GLY A 56 -10.46 -2.22 -8.67
N ASP A 57 -11.12 -2.22 -9.84
CA ASP A 57 -12.10 -1.22 -10.22
C ASP A 57 -13.47 -1.80 -10.62
N LYS A 58 -13.58 -3.12 -10.81
CA LYS A 58 -14.88 -3.77 -11.02
C LYS A 58 -15.72 -3.75 -9.75
N ASP A 59 -17.03 -3.89 -9.88
CA ASP A 59 -17.95 -3.88 -8.74
C ASP A 59 -17.56 -4.92 -7.68
N GLU A 60 -17.12 -6.10 -8.09
CA GLU A 60 -16.67 -7.17 -7.21
C GLU A 60 -15.44 -6.82 -6.36
N PHE A 61 -14.65 -5.83 -6.80
CA PHE A 61 -13.45 -5.37 -6.09
C PHE A 61 -13.67 -4.12 -5.24
N LEU A 62 -14.90 -3.57 -5.23
CA LEU A 62 -15.21 -2.40 -4.41
C LEU A 62 -15.04 -2.73 -2.91
N PRO A 63 -14.56 -1.77 -2.11
CA PRO A 63 -14.34 -1.98 -0.69
C PRO A 63 -15.55 -2.52 0.07
N THR A 64 -16.75 -2.14 -0.34
CA THR A 64 -18.01 -2.59 0.28
C THR A 64 -18.31 -4.08 0.06
N ASN A 65 -17.67 -4.74 -0.90
CA ASN A 65 -17.69 -6.19 -1.07
C ASN A 65 -16.61 -6.90 -0.22
N HIS A 66 -15.74 -6.12 0.45
CA HIS A 66 -14.59 -6.59 1.21
C HIS A 66 -14.58 -6.07 2.65
N GLY A 67 -15.76 -5.98 3.27
CA GLY A 67 -15.93 -5.72 4.70
C GLY A 67 -16.14 -4.25 5.07
N PHE A 68 -16.10 -3.30 4.14
CA PHE A 68 -16.46 -1.93 4.43
C PHE A 68 -17.98 -1.72 4.33
N ASP A 69 -18.55 -0.95 5.25
CA ASP A 69 -19.97 -0.58 5.22
C ASP A 69 -20.23 0.56 4.21
N GLU A 70 -19.25 1.45 4.05
CA GLU A 70 -19.31 2.60 3.16
C GLU A 70 -17.96 2.83 2.46
N PHE A 71 -18.02 3.15 1.17
CA PHE A 71 -16.86 3.61 0.39
C PHE A 71 -17.25 4.83 -0.42
N PHE A 72 -16.47 5.92 -0.30
CA PHE A 72 -16.57 7.07 -1.18
C PHE A 72 -15.18 7.47 -1.65
N GLY A 73 -14.87 7.25 -2.94
CA GLY A 73 -13.51 7.44 -3.42
C GLY A 73 -13.31 7.15 -4.91
N ASN A 74 -12.08 7.36 -5.36
CA ASN A 74 -11.62 7.03 -6.70
C ASN A 74 -10.86 5.70 -6.73
N LEU A 75 -10.85 5.05 -7.89
CA LEU A 75 -10.35 3.69 -8.05
C LEU A 75 -8.95 3.63 -8.64
N TYR A 76 -8.45 4.72 -9.22
CA TYR A 76 -7.17 4.78 -9.93
C TYR A 76 -6.23 5.84 -9.37
N HIS A 77 -5.05 5.97 -10.00
CA HIS A 77 -4.13 7.09 -9.80
C HIS A 77 -4.54 8.30 -10.64
N LEU A 78 -4.12 9.50 -10.22
CA LEU A 78 -4.58 10.76 -10.81
C LEU A 78 -4.31 10.89 -12.31
N ASN A 79 -3.17 10.38 -12.80
CA ASN A 79 -2.89 10.44 -14.24
C ASN A 79 -3.88 9.61 -15.08
N ALA A 80 -4.34 8.44 -14.61
CA ALA A 80 -5.35 7.69 -15.33
C ALA A 80 -6.72 8.38 -15.30
N GLU A 81 -7.07 9.01 -14.18
CA GLU A 81 -8.30 9.80 -14.05
C GLU A 81 -8.31 11.03 -14.96
N GLU A 82 -7.13 11.61 -15.25
CA GLU A 82 -6.97 12.80 -16.10
C GLU A 82 -6.92 12.48 -17.59
N GLU A 83 -6.58 11.24 -17.99
CA GLU A 83 -6.46 10.83 -19.39
C GLU A 83 -7.66 11.21 -20.28
N PRO A 84 -8.94 11.08 -19.84
CA PRO A 84 -10.09 11.51 -20.64
C PRO A 84 -10.14 13.01 -20.97
N GLU A 85 -9.37 13.85 -20.31
CA GLU A 85 -9.29 15.28 -20.62
C GLU A 85 -8.14 15.63 -21.60
N ASP A 86 -7.37 14.62 -22.05
CA ASP A 86 -6.34 14.81 -23.05
C ASP A 86 -6.98 14.95 -24.45
N PRO A 87 -6.56 15.93 -25.27
CA PRO A 87 -7.08 16.11 -26.63
C PRO A 87 -6.86 14.90 -27.56
N ASP A 88 -5.86 14.08 -27.30
CA ASP A 88 -5.54 12.90 -28.10
C ASP A 88 -6.26 11.64 -27.57
N TYR A 89 -7.08 11.76 -26.53
CA TYR A 89 -7.86 10.65 -26.01
C TYR A 89 -8.91 10.19 -27.06
N PRO A 90 -9.06 8.88 -27.33
CA PRO A 90 -9.85 8.36 -28.44
C PRO A 90 -11.37 8.40 -28.15
N HIS A 91 -11.93 9.59 -27.92
CA HIS A 91 -13.36 9.79 -27.61
C HIS A 91 -14.34 9.28 -28.67
N ASP A 92 -13.89 9.19 -29.92
CA ASP A 92 -14.66 8.71 -31.06
C ASP A 92 -14.74 7.17 -31.12
N ASN A 93 -13.98 6.47 -30.28
CA ASN A 93 -14.00 5.01 -30.19
C ASN A 93 -14.77 4.53 -28.96
N GLU A 94 -16.09 4.38 -29.11
CA GLU A 94 -16.99 3.97 -28.02
C GLU A 94 -16.55 2.67 -27.32
N LEU A 95 -15.95 1.73 -28.05
CA LEU A 95 -15.46 0.47 -27.47
C LEU A 95 -14.28 0.70 -26.54
N LEU A 96 -13.32 1.51 -26.96
CA LEU A 96 -12.15 1.85 -26.11
C LEU A 96 -12.58 2.65 -24.90
N VAL A 97 -13.43 3.66 -25.08
CA VAL A 97 -13.99 4.43 -23.96
C VAL A 97 -14.69 3.51 -22.96
N LYS A 98 -15.53 2.60 -23.40
CA LYS A 98 -16.25 1.67 -22.53
C LYS A 98 -15.32 0.70 -21.78
N LEU A 99 -14.24 0.25 -22.39
CA LEU A 99 -13.35 -0.78 -21.82
C LEU A 99 -12.21 -0.20 -20.97
N PHE A 100 -11.73 1.00 -21.28
CA PHE A 100 -10.50 1.53 -20.74
C PHE A 100 -10.61 2.90 -20.07
N SER A 101 -11.79 3.57 -20.13
CA SER A 101 -11.98 4.79 -19.35
C SER A 101 -12.01 4.49 -17.86
N PRO A 102 -11.40 5.33 -17.04
CA PRO A 102 -11.56 5.25 -15.58
C PRO A 102 -13.04 5.49 -15.23
N ARG A 103 -13.52 4.81 -14.20
CA ARG A 103 -14.82 5.11 -13.58
C ARG A 103 -14.71 6.45 -12.87
N GLY A 104 -15.83 7.10 -12.62
CA GLY A 104 -15.88 8.30 -11.82
C GLY A 104 -15.61 8.02 -10.34
N VAL A 105 -15.81 9.03 -9.53
CA VAL A 105 -15.74 8.91 -8.06
C VAL A 105 -16.97 8.12 -7.60
N ILE A 106 -16.72 6.95 -7.01
CA ILE A 106 -17.75 5.99 -6.62
C ILE A 106 -18.15 6.20 -5.16
N HIS A 107 -19.46 6.20 -4.90
CA HIS A 107 -20.00 6.08 -3.56
C HIS A 107 -20.78 4.76 -3.48
N SER A 108 -20.32 3.82 -2.67
CA SER A 108 -20.97 2.51 -2.53
C SER A 108 -21.21 2.14 -1.08
N PHE A 109 -22.17 1.25 -0.85
CA PHE A 109 -22.62 0.79 0.46
C PHE A 109 -22.69 -0.74 0.51
N ALA A 110 -22.62 -1.30 1.71
CA ALA A 110 -22.63 -2.75 1.92
C ALA A 110 -23.96 -3.43 1.54
N ASP A 111 -25.04 -2.68 1.41
CA ASP A 111 -26.36 -3.15 0.92
C ASP A 111 -26.40 -3.35 -0.60
N GLY A 112 -25.34 -2.98 -1.32
CA GLY A 112 -25.17 -3.15 -2.76
C GLY A 112 -25.44 -1.89 -3.58
N ASP A 113 -25.81 -0.78 -2.96
CA ASP A 113 -25.99 0.49 -3.67
C ASP A 113 -24.63 1.03 -4.14
N ILE A 114 -24.56 1.35 -5.45
CA ILE A 114 -23.35 1.90 -6.09
C ILE A 114 -23.78 3.14 -6.90
N VAL A 115 -23.23 4.28 -6.56
CA VAL A 115 -23.47 5.56 -7.24
C VAL A 115 -22.16 6.07 -7.84
N ASP A 116 -22.11 6.24 -9.16
CA ASP A 116 -21.04 7.00 -9.81
C ASP A 116 -21.39 8.49 -9.69
N THR A 117 -20.60 9.24 -8.92
CA THR A 117 -20.84 10.67 -8.65
C THR A 117 -20.22 11.59 -9.70
N GLY A 118 -19.74 11.03 -10.80
CA GLY A 118 -19.11 11.72 -11.92
C GLY A 118 -17.60 11.65 -11.95
N ALA A 119 -17.02 12.00 -13.09
CA ALA A 119 -15.60 11.90 -13.37
C ALA A 119 -14.74 12.69 -12.35
N LEU A 120 -13.55 12.16 -12.09
CA LEU A 120 -12.51 12.88 -11.34
C LEU A 120 -11.68 13.73 -12.31
N THR A 121 -12.26 14.86 -12.76
CA THR A 121 -11.60 15.81 -13.64
C THR A 121 -10.50 16.60 -12.94
N ARG A 122 -9.60 17.24 -13.70
CA ARG A 122 -8.56 18.15 -13.18
C ARG A 122 -9.14 19.18 -12.22
N GLU A 123 -10.30 19.72 -12.55
CA GLU A 123 -10.97 20.70 -11.67
C GLU A 123 -11.44 20.07 -10.37
N ARG A 124 -12.06 18.88 -10.41
CA ARG A 124 -12.51 18.18 -9.20
C ARG A 124 -11.33 17.69 -8.35
N MET A 125 -10.19 17.33 -8.97
CA MET A 125 -8.98 16.92 -8.25
C MET A 125 -8.47 17.97 -7.26
N LYS A 126 -8.74 19.25 -7.50
CA LYS A 126 -8.36 20.35 -6.58
C LYS A 126 -9.04 20.24 -5.22
N THR A 127 -10.25 19.69 -5.17
CA THR A 127 -11.10 19.69 -3.97
C THR A 127 -11.60 18.33 -3.51
N VAL A 128 -11.43 17.28 -4.30
CA VAL A 128 -12.00 15.95 -4.04
C VAL A 128 -11.57 15.36 -2.69
N ASP A 129 -10.32 15.59 -2.26
CA ASP A 129 -9.86 15.11 -0.95
C ASP A 129 -10.59 15.78 0.21
N ARG A 130 -11.11 17.01 -0.01
CA ARG A 130 -12.00 17.68 0.96
C ARG A 130 -13.39 17.04 0.99
N GLU A 131 -13.90 16.58 -0.18
CA GLU A 131 -15.16 15.80 -0.24
C GLU A 131 -15.01 14.52 0.59
N PHE A 132 -13.92 13.78 0.39
CA PHE A 132 -13.61 12.55 1.13
C PHE A 132 -13.42 12.80 2.63
N LYS A 133 -12.74 13.89 3.00
CA LYS A 133 -12.59 14.28 4.41
C LYS A 133 -13.95 14.54 5.06
N LEU A 134 -14.82 15.30 4.41
CA LEU A 134 -16.15 15.61 4.97
C LEU A 134 -16.97 14.32 5.17
N ALA A 135 -16.91 13.38 4.23
CA ALA A 135 -17.56 12.08 4.37
C ALA A 135 -16.98 11.27 5.55
N ALA A 136 -15.64 11.31 5.73
CA ALA A 136 -14.99 10.66 6.86
C ALA A 136 -15.41 11.24 8.20
N LEU A 137 -15.49 12.58 8.31
CA LEU A 137 -15.96 13.27 9.52
C LEU A 137 -17.42 12.92 9.85
N ASP A 138 -18.29 12.92 8.85
CA ASP A 138 -19.70 12.51 8.99
C ASP A 138 -19.82 11.07 9.47
N PHE A 139 -19.09 10.15 8.84
CA PHE A 139 -19.10 8.73 9.23
C PHE A 139 -18.67 8.53 10.68
N MET A 140 -17.57 9.16 11.12
CA MET A 140 -17.12 9.09 12.51
C MET A 140 -18.18 9.64 13.48
N THR A 141 -18.84 10.75 13.13
CA THR A 141 -19.93 11.32 13.93
C THR A 141 -21.07 10.33 14.07
N ARG A 142 -21.55 9.76 12.96
CA ARG A 142 -22.63 8.75 12.97
C ARG A 142 -22.27 7.50 13.80
N ALA A 143 -21.03 7.06 13.74
CA ALA A 143 -20.56 5.92 14.52
C ALA A 143 -20.60 6.22 16.02
N VAL A 144 -20.09 7.38 16.43
CA VAL A 144 -20.12 7.82 17.84
C VAL A 144 -21.55 8.01 18.36
N ASP A 145 -22.43 8.63 17.58
CA ASP A 145 -23.85 8.81 17.93
C ASP A 145 -24.59 7.48 18.13
N GLN A 146 -24.16 6.42 17.39
CA GLN A 146 -24.67 5.07 17.53
C GLN A 146 -23.98 4.27 18.66
N GLY A 147 -23.00 4.83 19.33
CA GLY A 147 -22.20 4.14 20.35
C GLY A 147 -21.37 2.98 19.83
N LYS A 148 -20.99 3.00 18.55
CA LYS A 148 -20.20 1.94 17.89
C LYS A 148 -18.74 2.31 17.72
N PRO A 149 -17.80 1.38 17.91
CA PRO A 149 -16.43 1.59 17.48
C PRO A 149 -16.36 1.67 15.94
N PHE A 150 -15.41 2.43 15.43
CA PHE A 150 -15.27 2.62 13.99
C PHE A 150 -13.86 2.33 13.49
N PHE A 151 -13.77 1.90 12.23
CA PHE A 151 -12.55 1.86 11.45
C PHE A 151 -12.73 2.71 10.19
N VAL A 152 -11.93 3.76 10.08
CA VAL A 152 -11.90 4.63 8.91
C VAL A 152 -10.55 4.55 8.24
N TRP A 153 -10.53 4.12 6.97
CA TRP A 153 -9.33 4.15 6.13
C TRP A 153 -9.40 5.35 5.18
N TYR A 154 -8.80 6.46 5.59
CA TYR A 154 -8.80 7.71 4.83
C TYR A 154 -7.55 7.80 3.95
N ASN A 155 -7.73 7.77 2.64
CA ASN A 155 -6.66 7.72 1.64
C ASN A 155 -6.79 8.90 0.68
N THR A 156 -6.06 9.98 0.89
CA THR A 156 -6.07 11.08 -0.08
C THR A 156 -5.60 10.66 -1.47
N THR A 157 -6.10 11.33 -2.51
CA THR A 157 -5.63 11.15 -3.89
C THR A 157 -4.27 11.81 -4.10
N ARG A 158 -4.10 13.01 -3.47
CA ARG A 158 -2.81 13.71 -3.40
C ARG A 158 -1.88 12.96 -2.43
N MET A 159 -0.73 12.93 -2.56
CA MET A 159 0.43 13.52 -3.21
C MET A 159 0.97 12.60 -4.32
N HIS A 160 0.19 12.24 -5.29
CA HIS A 160 0.63 11.58 -6.52
C HIS A 160 1.18 12.63 -7.52
N PHE A 161 2.00 12.25 -8.51
CA PHE A 161 2.24 13.15 -9.62
C PHE A 161 0.90 13.36 -10.36
N PHE A 162 0.69 14.46 -11.05
CA PHE A 162 -0.64 14.95 -11.48
C PHE A 162 -1.54 15.44 -10.33
N THR A 163 -0.97 15.81 -9.20
CA THR A 163 -1.71 16.53 -8.14
C THR A 163 -2.06 17.94 -8.62
N HIS A 164 -3.31 18.33 -8.42
CA HIS A 164 -3.80 19.70 -8.68
C HIS A 164 -4.10 20.38 -7.35
N THR A 165 -3.51 21.57 -7.16
CA THR A 165 -3.64 22.37 -5.94
C THR A 165 -4.88 23.25 -6.02
N ALA A 166 -5.68 23.29 -4.96
CA ALA A 166 -6.81 24.20 -4.85
C ALA A 166 -6.33 25.67 -4.88
N ASP A 167 -7.20 26.58 -5.35
CA ASP A 167 -6.81 27.97 -5.53
C ASP A 167 -6.50 28.69 -4.19
N ASP A 168 -7.18 28.31 -3.13
CA ASP A 168 -6.96 28.80 -1.77
C ASP A 168 -5.74 28.18 -1.06
N GLU A 169 -5.16 27.13 -1.62
CA GLU A 169 -3.92 26.50 -1.12
C GLU A 169 -2.66 27.09 -1.79
N ARG A 170 -2.82 27.81 -2.91
CA ARG A 170 -1.68 28.35 -3.68
C ARG A 170 -0.87 29.36 -2.87
N GLY A 171 0.44 29.12 -2.82
CA GLY A 171 1.39 29.99 -2.11
C GLY A 171 1.53 29.70 -0.62
N LEU A 172 0.79 28.75 -0.04
CA LEU A 172 0.88 28.43 1.39
C LEU A 172 2.27 27.97 1.83
N SER A 173 2.99 27.24 0.98
CA SER A 173 4.34 26.77 1.28
C SER A 173 5.42 27.81 0.97
N GLY A 174 5.13 28.78 0.11
CA GLY A 174 6.13 29.67 -0.48
C GLY A 174 7.12 28.95 -1.43
N GLN A 175 6.80 27.74 -1.85
CA GLN A 175 7.62 26.90 -2.76
C GLN A 175 6.85 26.62 -4.07
N GLY A 176 6.56 25.37 -4.39
CA GLY A 176 5.80 25.00 -5.59
C GLY A 176 4.41 24.48 -5.26
N PHE A 177 3.59 24.27 -6.30
CA PHE A 177 2.20 23.79 -6.15
C PHE A 177 2.10 22.46 -5.42
N TYR A 178 3.07 21.56 -5.59
CA TYR A 178 3.10 20.26 -4.92
C TYR A 178 3.28 20.41 -3.41
N ASN A 179 4.18 21.33 -3.00
CA ASN A 179 4.39 21.63 -1.58
C ASN A 179 3.19 22.37 -0.98
N ASP A 180 2.52 23.25 -1.75
CA ASP A 180 1.26 23.88 -1.34
C ASP A 180 0.17 22.82 -1.08
N ALA A 181 0.04 21.84 -1.98
CA ALA A 181 -0.89 20.73 -1.80
C ALA A 181 -0.53 19.85 -0.60
N MET A 182 0.76 19.72 -0.24
CA MET A 182 1.19 19.03 0.97
C MET A 182 0.78 19.78 2.24
N VAL A 183 0.89 21.12 2.25
CA VAL A 183 0.38 21.95 3.35
C VAL A 183 -1.13 21.78 3.49
N GLY A 184 -1.88 21.82 2.38
CA GLY A 184 -3.32 21.55 2.38
C GLY A 184 -3.67 20.13 2.89
N HIS A 185 -2.83 19.14 2.57
CA HIS A 185 -2.98 17.78 3.11
C HIS A 185 -2.78 17.74 4.63
N ASP A 186 -1.72 18.38 5.14
CA ASP A 186 -1.45 18.47 6.57
C ASP A 186 -2.60 19.14 7.34
N MET A 187 -3.16 20.20 6.77
CA MET A 187 -4.34 20.87 7.34
C MET A 187 -5.54 19.92 7.44
N MET A 188 -5.80 19.09 6.41
CA MET A 188 -6.88 18.10 6.45
C MET A 188 -6.64 17.04 7.53
N VAL A 189 -5.40 16.61 7.75
CA VAL A 189 -5.05 15.69 8.84
C VAL A 189 -5.32 16.36 10.20
N GLY A 190 -4.96 17.63 10.35
CA GLY A 190 -5.28 18.43 11.54
C GLY A 190 -6.78 18.46 11.83
N GLU A 191 -7.61 18.72 10.82
CA GLU A 191 -9.08 18.72 10.96
C GLU A 191 -9.65 17.36 11.40
N LEU A 192 -9.07 16.23 10.91
CA LEU A 192 -9.46 14.89 11.36
C LEU A 192 -9.13 14.67 12.84
N LEU A 193 -7.94 15.10 13.30
CA LEU A 193 -7.53 15.01 14.70
C LEU A 193 -8.42 15.89 15.60
N ASP A 194 -8.67 17.14 15.21
CA ASP A 194 -9.56 18.06 15.92
C ASP A 194 -10.99 17.50 16.04
N HIS A 195 -11.43 16.75 15.04
CA HIS A 195 -12.75 16.13 15.06
C HIS A 195 -12.85 15.00 16.10
N LEU A 196 -11.81 14.17 16.22
CA LEU A 196 -11.75 13.15 17.27
C LEU A 196 -11.79 13.77 18.68
N ASP A 197 -11.10 14.90 18.87
CA ASP A 197 -11.13 15.66 20.11
C ASP A 197 -12.54 16.22 20.38
N LYS A 198 -13.21 16.80 19.38
CA LYS A 198 -14.60 17.31 19.47
C LYS A 198 -15.61 16.21 19.80
N LEU A 199 -15.42 15.02 19.25
CA LEU A 199 -16.26 13.86 19.56
C LEU A 199 -15.97 13.24 20.93
N GLY A 200 -14.88 13.64 21.60
CA GLY A 200 -14.47 13.10 22.90
C GLY A 200 -13.95 11.66 22.85
N VAL A 201 -13.47 11.20 21.69
CA VAL A 201 -13.01 9.81 21.49
C VAL A 201 -11.50 9.71 21.22
N ALA A 202 -10.78 10.82 21.18
CA ALA A 202 -9.37 10.86 20.81
C ALA A 202 -8.49 9.94 21.67
N ASP A 203 -8.74 9.86 22.99
CA ASP A 203 -7.97 9.02 23.92
C ASP A 203 -8.23 7.52 23.72
N ASN A 204 -9.33 7.15 23.09
CA ASN A 204 -9.69 5.76 22.75
C ASN A 204 -9.64 5.49 21.25
N THR A 205 -8.82 6.24 20.51
CA THR A 205 -8.68 6.09 19.07
C THR A 205 -7.20 5.91 18.71
N ILE A 206 -6.89 4.85 17.98
CA ILE A 206 -5.58 4.68 17.33
C ILE A 206 -5.62 5.46 16.02
N VAL A 207 -4.72 6.44 15.88
CA VAL A 207 -4.49 7.15 14.61
C VAL A 207 -3.14 6.71 14.06
N MET A 208 -3.15 6.09 12.89
CA MET A 208 -1.95 5.71 12.15
C MET A 208 -1.85 6.55 10.87
N TYR A 209 -0.70 7.17 10.65
CA TYR A 209 -0.38 7.90 9.44
C TYR A 209 0.79 7.23 8.72
N SER A 210 0.64 7.02 7.42
CA SER A 210 1.71 6.52 6.56
C SER A 210 1.39 6.85 5.09
N THR A 211 2.24 6.36 4.17
CA THR A 211 1.99 6.35 2.72
C THR A 211 2.26 4.97 2.15
N ASP A 212 1.80 4.71 0.94
CA ASP A 212 1.85 3.38 0.31
C ASP A 212 3.21 3.02 -0.30
N ASN A 213 4.06 4.01 -0.60
CA ASN A 213 5.40 3.81 -1.18
C ASN A 213 6.27 5.06 -1.01
N GLY A 214 7.56 4.92 -1.30
CA GLY A 214 8.50 6.03 -1.34
C GLY A 214 8.18 7.03 -2.47
N PRO A 215 8.84 8.20 -2.48
CA PRO A 215 8.58 9.27 -3.45
C PRO A 215 8.93 8.85 -4.88
N HIS A 216 8.39 9.60 -5.83
CA HIS A 216 8.59 9.41 -7.26
C HIS A 216 9.26 10.66 -7.86
N TYR A 217 10.35 10.49 -8.60
CA TYR A 217 11.14 11.62 -9.11
C TYR A 217 10.49 12.35 -10.28
N ASN A 218 9.40 11.86 -10.83
CA ASN A 218 8.66 12.54 -11.90
C ASN A 218 8.11 13.92 -11.52
N THR A 219 7.99 14.21 -10.23
CA THR A 219 7.54 15.51 -9.72
C THR A 219 8.71 16.43 -9.32
N TRP A 220 9.94 16.02 -9.57
CA TRP A 220 11.11 16.88 -9.37
C TRP A 220 11.03 18.16 -10.25
N PRO A 221 11.38 19.34 -9.72
CA PRO A 221 11.96 19.61 -8.39
C PRO A 221 10.91 19.83 -7.29
N ASP A 222 9.63 19.85 -7.58
CA ASP A 222 8.59 20.23 -6.63
C ASP A 222 8.32 19.16 -5.53
N ALA A 223 8.45 17.87 -5.90
CA ALA A 223 8.26 16.83 -4.92
C ALA A 223 9.45 16.71 -3.96
N ALA A 224 9.15 16.46 -2.70
CA ALA A 224 10.15 16.08 -1.72
C ALA A 224 10.76 14.73 -2.11
N ILE A 225 12.08 14.67 -2.19
CA ILE A 225 12.85 13.44 -2.35
C ILE A 225 13.30 12.93 -0.99
N THR A 226 13.63 11.63 -0.91
CA THR A 226 14.19 11.01 0.28
C THR A 226 15.71 11.05 0.24
N PRO A 227 16.42 11.07 1.40
CA PRO A 227 17.87 10.89 1.43
C PRO A 227 18.28 9.45 1.09
N PHE A 228 17.37 8.49 1.15
CA PHE A 228 17.62 7.09 0.82
C PHE A 228 17.79 6.91 -0.70
N ARG A 229 18.48 5.83 -1.09
CA ARG A 229 18.75 5.56 -2.50
C ARG A 229 17.48 5.38 -3.30
N SER A 230 17.40 6.08 -4.45
CA SER A 230 16.39 5.96 -5.49
C SER A 230 14.95 6.24 -5.04
N GLU A 231 13.95 5.67 -5.69
CA GLU A 231 12.57 6.13 -5.71
C GLU A 231 11.57 4.98 -5.85
N LYS A 232 10.27 5.31 -5.86
CA LYS A 232 9.16 4.39 -6.17
C LYS A 232 9.49 3.53 -7.40
N ASN A 233 9.04 2.30 -7.38
CA ASN A 233 9.27 1.26 -8.40
C ASN A 233 10.74 0.84 -8.57
N THR A 234 11.55 1.05 -7.52
CA THR A 234 12.89 0.47 -7.41
C THR A 234 12.97 -0.43 -6.19
N ASN A 235 14.03 -1.22 -6.06
CA ASN A 235 14.25 -2.08 -4.90
C ASN A 235 15.18 -1.46 -3.84
N TRP A 236 15.46 -0.18 -3.95
CA TRP A 236 16.27 0.57 -3.02
C TRP A 236 15.45 1.13 -1.86
N GLU A 237 16.12 1.50 -0.78
CA GLU A 237 15.44 1.99 0.43
C GLU A 237 14.56 3.22 0.17
N GLY A 238 14.90 4.07 -0.84
CA GLY A 238 14.09 5.22 -1.20
C GLY A 238 12.73 4.86 -1.81
N GLY A 239 12.61 3.69 -2.42
CA GLY A 239 11.33 3.20 -2.94
C GLY A 239 10.44 2.54 -1.89
N PHE A 240 11.03 2.02 -0.80
CA PHE A 240 10.34 1.21 0.21
C PHE A 240 10.15 1.89 1.55
N ARG A 241 11.08 2.74 1.99
CA ARG A 241 10.92 3.46 3.25
C ARG A 241 9.87 4.56 3.13
N VAL A 242 8.96 4.56 4.07
CA VAL A 242 7.87 5.53 4.18
C VAL A 242 7.81 6.12 5.58
N PRO A 243 7.32 7.36 5.75
CA PRO A 243 6.99 7.86 7.07
C PRO A 243 5.93 6.96 7.71
N ALA A 244 6.05 6.70 9.00
CA ALA A 244 5.06 5.97 9.77
C ALA A 244 4.97 6.57 11.15
N MET A 245 3.76 6.99 11.54
CA MET A 245 3.46 7.58 12.83
C MET A 245 2.22 6.92 13.39
N VAL A 246 2.19 6.67 14.69
CA VAL A 246 1.03 6.15 15.38
C VAL A 246 0.81 6.91 16.67
N ARG A 247 -0.45 7.25 16.95
CA ARG A 247 -0.90 7.92 18.17
C ARG A 247 -1.98 7.07 18.81
N TRP A 248 -1.85 6.82 20.10
CA TRP A 248 -2.89 6.27 20.96
C TRP A 248 -2.68 6.82 22.38
N PRO A 249 -3.28 7.95 22.74
CA PRO A 249 -3.07 8.57 24.05
C PRO A 249 -3.36 7.60 25.20
N GLY A 250 -2.53 7.66 26.23
CA GLY A 250 -2.65 6.77 27.39
C GLY A 250 -2.16 5.31 27.20
N ARG A 251 -1.91 4.88 25.96
CA ARG A 251 -1.41 3.52 25.64
C ARG A 251 -0.01 3.55 25.00
N ILE A 252 0.18 4.40 24.01
CA ILE A 252 1.49 4.58 23.34
C ILE A 252 2.12 5.84 23.90
N LYS A 253 3.35 5.70 24.44
CA LYS A 253 4.11 6.82 25.00
C LYS A 253 4.44 7.82 23.89
N GLU A 254 4.19 9.11 24.15
CA GLU A 254 4.54 10.19 23.21
C GLU A 254 6.06 10.34 23.02
N GLY A 255 6.47 10.81 21.84
CA GLY A 255 7.86 11.13 21.51
C GLY A 255 8.75 9.91 21.32
N GLN A 256 8.21 8.68 21.27
CA GLN A 256 9.01 7.49 20.99
C GLN A 256 9.50 7.47 19.54
N VAL A 257 10.72 6.99 19.35
CA VAL A 257 11.30 6.64 18.05
C VAL A 257 11.63 5.16 18.05
N ILE A 258 10.91 4.39 17.24
CA ILE A 258 11.08 2.94 17.10
C ILE A 258 11.88 2.68 15.83
N ASN A 259 13.03 1.99 15.97
CA ASN A 259 13.93 1.67 14.86
C ASN A 259 13.87 0.20 14.42
N GLU A 260 12.93 -0.56 14.95
CA GLU A 260 12.68 -1.94 14.56
C GLU A 260 12.08 -2.00 13.14
N ILE A 261 12.28 -3.12 12.44
CA ILE A 261 11.69 -3.33 11.12
C ILE A 261 10.19 -3.54 11.30
N MET A 262 9.38 -2.66 10.72
CA MET A 262 7.93 -2.82 10.64
C MET A 262 7.47 -2.64 9.20
N SER A 263 6.54 -3.46 8.76
CA SER A 263 5.96 -3.44 7.42
C SER A 263 4.47 -3.11 7.48
N HIS A 264 3.89 -2.67 6.36
CA HIS A 264 2.43 -2.53 6.24
C HIS A 264 1.67 -3.81 6.56
N GLU A 265 2.24 -4.98 6.30
CA GLU A 265 1.66 -6.28 6.63
C GLU A 265 1.38 -6.45 8.13
N ASP A 266 2.16 -5.78 8.98
CA ASP A 266 2.10 -5.91 10.44
C ASP A 266 0.90 -5.20 11.08
N TRP A 267 0.25 -4.29 10.35
CA TRP A 267 -0.87 -3.54 10.90
C TRP A 267 -2.11 -4.41 11.14
N VAL A 268 -2.40 -5.41 10.29
CA VAL A 268 -3.55 -6.30 10.52
C VAL A 268 -3.46 -7.02 11.86
N PRO A 269 -2.41 -7.81 12.16
CA PRO A 269 -2.32 -8.48 13.47
C PRO A 269 -2.15 -7.50 14.64
N THR A 270 -1.55 -6.34 14.43
CA THR A 270 -1.38 -5.32 15.48
C THR A 270 -2.71 -4.67 15.85
N LEU A 271 -3.50 -4.23 14.87
CA LEU A 271 -4.80 -3.60 15.11
C LEU A 271 -5.84 -4.63 15.60
N MET A 272 -5.78 -5.87 15.13
CA MET A 272 -6.63 -6.93 15.66
C MET A 272 -6.29 -7.27 17.12
N ALA A 273 -5.00 -7.25 17.50
CA ALA A 273 -4.63 -7.41 18.91
C ALA A 273 -5.14 -6.25 19.77
N ALA A 274 -5.09 -5.01 19.27
CA ALA A 274 -5.66 -3.85 19.95
C ALA A 274 -7.20 -3.94 20.08
N ALA A 275 -7.88 -4.57 19.10
CA ALA A 275 -9.31 -4.84 19.12
C ALA A 275 -9.70 -6.08 20.00
N GLY A 276 -8.73 -6.72 20.66
CA GLY A 276 -8.98 -7.86 21.56
C GLY A 276 -8.79 -9.23 20.92
N ARG A 277 -8.33 -9.35 19.66
CA ARG A 277 -8.12 -10.60 18.93
C ARG A 277 -6.64 -10.84 18.57
N PRO A 278 -5.77 -11.08 19.56
CA PRO A 278 -4.32 -11.18 19.35
C PRO A 278 -3.89 -12.44 18.58
N ASN A 279 -4.76 -13.47 18.47
CA ASN A 279 -4.45 -14.74 17.84
C ASN A 279 -4.88 -14.84 16.37
N VAL A 280 -5.29 -13.75 15.74
CA VAL A 280 -5.86 -13.70 14.39
C VAL A 280 -4.99 -14.42 13.34
N VAL A 281 -3.66 -14.34 13.46
CA VAL A 281 -2.72 -15.02 12.54
C VAL A 281 -2.90 -16.56 12.60
N ALA A 282 -2.96 -17.12 13.80
CA ALA A 282 -3.13 -18.55 14.01
C ALA A 282 -4.54 -19.02 13.61
N GLU A 283 -5.56 -18.23 13.93
CA GLU A 283 -6.96 -18.51 13.60
C GLU A 283 -7.17 -18.56 12.08
N LEU A 284 -6.72 -17.54 11.36
CA LEU A 284 -6.83 -17.50 9.89
C LEU A 284 -6.04 -18.63 9.22
N LYS A 285 -4.87 -18.97 9.76
CA LYS A 285 -4.08 -20.10 9.24
C LYS A 285 -4.79 -21.44 9.43
N ALA A 286 -5.46 -21.64 10.56
CA ALA A 286 -6.26 -22.85 10.83
C ALA A 286 -7.55 -22.89 10.02
N GLY A 287 -8.12 -21.74 9.72
CA GLY A 287 -9.44 -21.55 9.13
C GLY A 287 -10.46 -21.09 10.16
N VAL A 288 -11.13 -19.97 9.87
CA VAL A 288 -12.10 -19.33 10.77
C VAL A 288 -13.23 -18.70 9.95
N THR A 289 -14.40 -18.58 10.55
CA THR A 289 -15.51 -17.82 9.97
C THR A 289 -15.40 -16.36 10.44
N VAL A 290 -15.49 -15.43 9.51
CA VAL A 290 -15.46 -13.98 9.74
C VAL A 290 -16.66 -13.38 9.01
N ASP A 291 -17.50 -12.63 9.69
CA ASP A 291 -18.73 -12.05 9.13
C ASP A 291 -19.55 -13.06 8.30
N GLY A 292 -19.72 -14.27 8.85
CA GLY A 292 -20.47 -15.37 8.23
C GLY A 292 -19.79 -16.06 7.04
N LYS A 293 -18.59 -15.66 6.63
CA LYS A 293 -17.82 -16.26 5.52
C LYS A 293 -16.63 -17.06 6.05
N PRO A 294 -16.32 -18.26 5.51
CA PRO A 294 -15.16 -19.03 5.88
C PRO A 294 -13.89 -18.47 5.21
N TYR A 295 -12.85 -18.25 6.00
CA TYR A 295 -11.54 -17.81 5.51
C TYR A 295 -10.43 -18.74 5.98
N LYS A 296 -9.45 -18.96 5.12
CA LYS A 296 -8.20 -19.65 5.45
C LYS A 296 -7.05 -18.95 4.75
N ASN A 297 -6.38 -18.05 5.48
CA ASN A 297 -5.35 -17.19 4.97
C ASN A 297 -4.04 -17.33 5.77
N HIS A 298 -2.92 -17.07 5.11
CA HIS A 298 -1.64 -16.87 5.77
C HIS A 298 -1.36 -15.37 5.85
N LEU A 299 -1.40 -14.79 7.05
CA LEU A 299 -0.91 -13.44 7.26
C LEU A 299 0.63 -13.48 7.34
N ASP A 300 1.29 -12.55 6.64
CA ASP A 300 2.75 -12.37 6.67
C ASP A 300 3.17 -11.32 7.71
N GLY A 301 2.19 -10.69 8.36
CA GLY A 301 2.36 -9.69 9.39
C GLY A 301 2.56 -10.26 10.79
N TYR A 302 3.11 -9.44 11.67
CA TYR A 302 3.37 -9.71 13.08
C TYR A 302 2.64 -8.70 13.97
N ASN A 303 2.29 -9.11 15.19
CA ASN A 303 1.70 -8.21 16.18
C ASN A 303 2.78 -7.34 16.83
N PHE A 304 2.75 -6.04 16.57
CA PHE A 304 3.66 -5.04 17.12
C PHE A 304 3.08 -4.31 18.35
N LEU A 305 1.86 -4.62 18.78
CA LEU A 305 1.23 -3.92 19.89
C LEU A 305 2.08 -3.90 21.16
N PRO A 306 2.71 -5.01 21.59
CA PRO A 306 3.58 -4.99 22.78
C PRO A 306 4.77 -4.04 22.66
N LEU A 307 5.37 -3.90 21.47
CA LEU A 307 6.44 -2.95 21.22
C LEU A 307 5.93 -1.50 21.26
N LEU A 308 4.79 -1.23 20.64
CA LEU A 308 4.20 0.10 20.60
C LEU A 308 3.81 0.59 22.01
N GLU A 309 3.34 -0.31 22.87
CA GLU A 309 2.97 -0.02 24.27
C GLU A 309 4.19 -0.01 25.22
N GLY A 310 5.36 -0.38 24.73
CA GLY A 310 6.61 -0.40 25.54
C GLY A 310 6.74 -1.59 26.48
N GLU A 311 6.01 -2.68 26.22
CA GLU A 311 6.14 -3.93 26.97
C GLU A 311 7.41 -4.72 26.57
N THR A 312 7.97 -4.44 25.40
CA THR A 312 9.21 -5.01 24.86
C THR A 312 9.99 -3.95 24.09
N ASP A 313 11.33 -4.11 24.05
CA ASP A 313 12.23 -3.26 23.27
C ASP A 313 12.55 -3.85 21.89
N LEU A 314 12.11 -5.08 21.60
CA LEU A 314 12.42 -5.79 20.37
C LEU A 314 11.16 -6.02 19.52
N GLY A 315 11.24 -5.68 18.25
CA GLY A 315 10.21 -5.97 17.28
C GLY A 315 10.17 -7.46 16.90
N PRO A 316 9.00 -8.01 16.60
CA PRO A 316 8.86 -9.42 16.22
C PRO A 316 9.35 -9.74 14.81
N ARG A 317 9.50 -8.72 13.93
CA ARG A 317 9.94 -8.89 12.54
C ARG A 317 11.47 -8.79 12.43
N ASN A 318 12.11 -9.81 11.84
CA ASN A 318 13.54 -9.80 11.58
C ASN A 318 13.88 -9.78 10.08
N SER A 319 12.91 -9.99 9.19
CA SER A 319 13.14 -10.04 7.74
C SER A 319 12.10 -9.27 6.96
N PHE A 320 12.52 -8.75 5.79
CA PHE A 320 11.65 -8.09 4.82
C PHE A 320 12.05 -8.47 3.40
N PHE A 321 11.06 -8.73 2.53
CA PHE A 321 11.23 -9.15 1.15
C PHE A 321 10.87 -8.01 0.19
N TYR A 322 11.81 -7.66 -0.69
CA TYR A 322 11.63 -6.60 -1.67
C TYR A 322 11.18 -7.21 -2.99
N TRP A 323 9.92 -6.98 -3.34
CA TRP A 323 9.33 -7.45 -4.59
C TRP A 323 9.27 -6.31 -5.59
N SER A 324 9.61 -6.61 -6.87
CA SER A 324 9.31 -5.69 -7.95
C SER A 324 7.79 -5.63 -8.18
N ASP A 325 7.34 -4.66 -8.94
CA ASP A 325 5.93 -4.57 -9.34
C ASP A 325 5.49 -5.72 -10.26
N ASP A 326 6.42 -6.38 -10.98
CA ASP A 326 6.17 -7.61 -11.73
C ASP A 326 6.20 -8.89 -10.87
N GLY A 327 6.35 -8.75 -9.55
CA GLY A 327 6.33 -9.88 -8.61
C GLY A 327 7.64 -10.67 -8.54
N VAL A 328 8.76 -10.12 -9.00
CA VAL A 328 10.08 -10.73 -8.88
C VAL A 328 10.72 -10.35 -7.55
N LEU A 329 11.28 -11.33 -6.83
CA LEU A 329 12.05 -11.07 -5.61
C LEU A 329 13.40 -10.43 -5.97
N THR A 330 13.59 -9.17 -5.59
CA THR A 330 14.78 -8.39 -5.93
C THR A 330 15.79 -8.29 -4.80
N ALA A 331 15.34 -8.30 -3.54
CA ALA A 331 16.21 -8.26 -2.38
C ALA A 331 15.56 -8.88 -1.14
N ILE A 332 16.37 -9.22 -0.16
CA ILE A 332 15.94 -9.63 1.18
C ILE A 332 16.73 -8.85 2.22
N ARG A 333 16.03 -8.29 3.20
CA ARG A 333 16.62 -7.72 4.40
C ARG A 333 16.49 -8.72 5.56
N THR A 334 17.58 -8.91 6.33
CA THR A 334 17.60 -9.67 7.58
C THR A 334 18.34 -8.88 8.63
N GLY A 335 17.62 -8.40 9.64
CA GLY A 335 18.15 -7.43 10.60
C GLY A 335 18.67 -6.19 9.88
N ASP A 336 19.94 -5.86 10.10
CA ASP A 336 20.58 -4.69 9.47
C ASP A 336 21.16 -4.96 8.07
N TRP A 337 21.06 -6.19 7.58
CA TRP A 337 21.70 -6.60 6.34
C TRP A 337 20.67 -6.76 5.21
N LYS A 338 20.99 -6.18 4.05
CA LYS A 338 20.21 -6.32 2.82
C LYS A 338 21.03 -6.99 1.74
N VAL A 339 20.50 -8.08 1.20
CA VAL A 339 21.08 -8.85 0.09
C VAL A 339 20.24 -8.58 -1.15
N VAL A 340 20.87 -8.06 -2.21
CA VAL A 340 20.23 -7.61 -3.44
C VAL A 340 20.57 -8.60 -4.56
N PHE A 341 19.56 -9.19 -5.21
CA PHE A 341 19.70 -10.19 -6.28
C PHE A 341 19.48 -9.61 -7.67
N ALA A 342 18.64 -8.58 -7.75
CA ALA A 342 18.38 -7.81 -8.97
C ALA A 342 18.23 -6.34 -8.59
N GLU A 343 18.53 -5.42 -9.50
CA GLU A 343 18.48 -3.98 -9.23
C GLU A 343 17.82 -3.20 -10.35
N GLN A 344 17.03 -2.18 -9.98
CA GLN A 344 16.58 -1.15 -10.89
C GLN A 344 17.62 -0.02 -10.96
N ARG A 345 18.18 0.20 -12.14
CA ARG A 345 19.21 1.22 -12.39
C ARG A 345 18.65 2.53 -12.94
N ALA A 346 17.45 2.48 -13.48
CA ALA A 346 16.80 3.64 -14.05
C ALA A 346 16.33 4.63 -12.96
N GLN A 347 16.00 5.84 -13.40
CA GLN A 347 15.46 6.92 -12.58
C GLN A 347 14.35 7.66 -13.34
N GLY A 348 13.51 8.36 -12.60
CA GLY A 348 12.37 9.10 -13.16
C GLY A 348 11.40 8.17 -13.87
N PHE A 349 10.88 8.57 -15.03
CA PHE A 349 9.91 7.74 -15.76
C PHE A 349 10.49 6.42 -16.30
N ALA A 350 11.81 6.33 -16.46
CA ALA A 350 12.47 5.12 -16.96
C ALA A 350 12.32 3.92 -16.00
N VAL A 351 12.07 4.13 -14.71
CA VAL A 351 11.79 3.03 -13.75
C VAL A 351 10.59 2.17 -14.14
N TRP A 352 9.70 2.70 -14.99
CA TRP A 352 8.52 1.99 -15.50
C TRP A 352 8.74 1.29 -16.82
N ARG A 353 9.83 1.58 -17.52
CA ARG A 353 10.15 1.06 -18.85
C ARG A 353 11.33 0.10 -18.87
N GLU A 354 12.29 0.33 -17.96
CA GLU A 354 13.50 -0.49 -17.89
C GLU A 354 13.27 -1.69 -16.98
N GLN A 355 13.78 -2.84 -17.41
CA GLN A 355 13.72 -4.06 -16.62
C GLN A 355 14.68 -4.00 -15.42
N PHE A 356 14.41 -4.82 -14.41
CA PHE A 356 15.38 -5.08 -13.35
C PHE A 356 16.53 -5.92 -13.90
N ASP A 357 17.77 -5.51 -13.61
CA ASP A 357 18.98 -6.25 -13.98
C ASP A 357 19.27 -7.32 -12.93
N GLU A 358 19.26 -8.59 -13.34
CA GLU A 358 19.69 -9.70 -12.48
C GLU A 358 21.20 -9.66 -12.22
N LEU A 359 21.58 -9.81 -10.96
CA LEU A 359 22.98 -9.82 -10.54
C LEU A 359 23.52 -11.27 -10.50
N ARG A 360 24.61 -11.52 -11.21
CA ARG A 360 25.30 -12.83 -11.16
C ARG A 360 25.85 -13.14 -9.77
N ILE A 361 26.21 -12.10 -9.03
CA ILE A 361 26.69 -12.14 -7.64
C ILE A 361 25.88 -11.09 -6.89
N PRO A 362 25.19 -11.44 -5.79
CA PRO A 362 24.38 -10.49 -5.03
C PRO A 362 25.20 -9.33 -4.48
N LYS A 363 24.64 -8.14 -4.46
CA LYS A 363 25.15 -7.03 -3.66
C LYS A 363 24.70 -7.17 -2.21
N VAL A 364 25.47 -6.65 -1.28
CA VAL A 364 25.11 -6.68 0.15
C VAL A 364 25.42 -5.34 0.80
N PHE A 365 24.48 -4.87 1.60
CA PHE A 365 24.57 -3.62 2.32
C PHE A 365 24.30 -3.84 3.81
N HIS A 366 24.97 -3.07 4.66
CA HIS A 366 24.67 -3.01 6.08
C HIS A 366 23.95 -1.69 6.37
N LEU A 367 22.63 -1.71 6.41
CA LEU A 367 21.80 -0.50 6.40
C LEU A 367 21.97 0.44 7.61
N ARG A 368 22.53 -0.02 8.73
CA ARG A 368 22.89 0.86 9.86
C ARG A 368 24.19 1.63 9.63
N ARG A 369 25.13 1.08 8.83
CA ARG A 369 26.42 1.70 8.50
C ARG A 369 26.35 2.44 7.18
N ASP A 370 25.52 1.98 6.27
CA ASP A 370 25.28 2.55 4.95
C ASP A 370 23.77 2.64 4.71
N PRO A 371 23.07 3.58 5.39
CA PRO A 371 21.62 3.71 5.28
C PRO A 371 21.17 4.19 3.91
N PHE A 372 22.08 4.73 3.10
CA PHE A 372 21.83 5.24 1.77
C PHE A 372 22.25 4.29 0.64
N GLU A 373 22.70 3.07 0.99
CA GLU A 373 23.10 2.02 0.04
C GLU A 373 24.11 2.51 -1.01
N ARG A 374 25.15 3.21 -0.56
CA ARG A 374 26.16 3.85 -1.46
C ARG A 374 27.49 3.14 -1.49
N ALA A 375 27.70 2.12 -0.66
CA ALA A 375 28.99 1.47 -0.52
C ALA A 375 29.52 0.87 -1.82
N ASP A 376 28.63 0.35 -2.67
CA ASP A 376 28.98 -0.23 -3.98
C ASP A 376 29.45 0.80 -5.03
N VAL A 377 29.21 2.09 -4.79
CA VAL A 377 29.52 3.19 -5.72
C VAL A 377 30.62 4.10 -5.17
N HIS A 378 30.68 4.25 -3.83
CA HIS A 378 31.53 5.26 -3.19
C HIS A 378 32.63 4.68 -2.30
N ALA A 379 32.71 3.36 -2.11
CA ALA A 379 33.74 2.73 -1.27
C ALA A 379 34.72 1.93 -2.16
N ASP A 380 35.96 2.39 -2.28
CA ASP A 380 37.00 1.74 -3.08
C ASP A 380 37.32 0.31 -2.62
N ASN A 381 37.04 -0.01 -1.36
CA ASN A 381 37.29 -1.33 -0.78
C ASN A 381 36.02 -2.19 -0.61
N TYR A 382 34.92 -1.86 -1.29
CA TYR A 382 33.66 -2.59 -1.20
C TYR A 382 33.83 -4.08 -1.58
N GLU A 383 34.52 -4.36 -2.68
CA GLU A 383 34.73 -5.73 -3.17
C GLU A 383 35.58 -6.56 -2.20
N ASP A 384 36.65 -5.97 -1.62
CA ASP A 384 37.48 -6.66 -0.61
C ASP A 384 36.68 -6.96 0.66
N TRP A 385 35.87 -6.00 1.11
CA TRP A 385 34.96 -6.18 2.24
C TRP A 385 33.91 -7.26 1.96
N TRP A 386 33.33 -7.24 0.74
CA TRP A 386 32.32 -8.20 0.31
C TRP A 386 32.86 -9.63 0.37
N VAL A 387 34.02 -9.92 -0.22
CA VAL A 387 34.65 -11.24 -0.25
C VAL A 387 34.88 -11.79 1.15
N ARG A 388 35.29 -10.95 2.09
CA ARG A 388 35.67 -11.38 3.43
C ARG A 388 34.54 -11.51 4.43
N LYS A 389 33.48 -10.66 4.28
CA LYS A 389 32.46 -10.48 5.33
C LYS A 389 31.08 -10.98 4.95
N VAL A 390 30.80 -11.11 3.68
CA VAL A 390 29.43 -11.16 3.19
C VAL A 390 28.86 -12.56 2.89
N PRO A 391 29.63 -13.58 2.47
CA PRO A 391 29.05 -14.89 2.11
C PRO A 391 28.12 -15.47 3.17
N PRO A 392 28.39 -15.39 4.49
CA PRO A 392 27.45 -15.86 5.51
C PRO A 392 26.09 -15.15 5.49
N ARG A 393 26.03 -13.88 5.06
CA ARG A 393 24.78 -13.10 5.00
C ARG A 393 23.85 -13.57 3.87
N ILE A 394 24.44 -14.00 2.76
CA ILE A 394 23.70 -14.62 1.66
C ILE A 394 23.06 -15.93 2.13
N ALA A 395 23.77 -16.72 2.93
CA ALA A 395 23.22 -17.96 3.49
C ALA A 395 22.03 -17.70 4.42
N VAL A 396 22.11 -16.68 5.29
CA VAL A 396 20.98 -16.27 6.16
C VAL A 396 19.78 -15.83 5.33
N ALA A 397 19.99 -15.00 4.31
CA ALA A 397 18.89 -14.56 3.40
C ALA A 397 18.23 -15.76 2.69
N ARG A 398 19.00 -16.76 2.27
CA ARG A 398 18.46 -18.00 1.66
C ARG A 398 17.62 -18.81 2.64
N ILE A 399 17.98 -18.87 3.90
CA ILE A 399 17.20 -19.56 4.95
C ILE A 399 15.85 -18.87 5.12
N GLU A 400 15.83 -17.53 5.22
CA GLU A 400 14.58 -16.77 5.33
C GLU A 400 13.71 -16.93 4.09
N LEU A 401 14.30 -16.90 2.88
CA LEU A 401 13.57 -17.18 1.66
C LEU A 401 12.96 -18.59 1.67
N GLN A 402 13.69 -19.60 2.09
CA GLN A 402 13.18 -20.97 2.16
C GLN A 402 11.98 -21.09 3.11
N LYS A 403 12.01 -20.41 4.26
CA LYS A 403 10.87 -20.37 5.19
C LYS A 403 9.65 -19.74 4.49
N PHE A 404 9.82 -18.61 3.83
CA PHE A 404 8.75 -17.93 3.10
C PHE A 404 8.17 -18.82 1.99
N LEU A 405 9.01 -19.42 1.14
CA LEU A 405 8.60 -20.32 0.06
C LEU A 405 7.81 -21.53 0.59
N THR A 406 8.17 -22.05 1.76
CA THR A 406 7.41 -23.13 2.41
C THR A 406 5.98 -22.69 2.73
N THR A 407 5.77 -21.45 3.12
CA THR A 407 4.42 -20.91 3.34
C THR A 407 3.66 -20.71 2.03
N LEU A 408 4.33 -20.33 0.93
CA LEU A 408 3.70 -20.22 -0.39
C LEU A 408 3.27 -21.60 -0.94
N ALA A 409 4.00 -22.68 -0.63
CA ALA A 409 3.58 -24.03 -0.99
C ALA A 409 2.29 -24.44 -0.28
N GLN A 410 2.06 -23.97 0.96
CA GLN A 410 0.84 -24.24 1.75
C GLN A 410 -0.32 -23.30 1.37
N PHE A 411 0.00 -22.05 1.06
CA PHE A 411 -0.93 -20.97 0.73
C PHE A 411 -0.43 -20.30 -0.56
N PRO A 412 -0.74 -20.87 -1.73
CA PRO A 412 -0.24 -20.39 -3.03
C PRO A 412 -0.77 -19.00 -3.36
N PRO A 413 -0.08 -18.26 -4.25
CA PRO A 413 -0.54 -16.96 -4.73
C PRO A 413 -1.95 -17.05 -5.31
N ARG A 414 -2.79 -16.05 -5.02
CA ARG A 414 -4.19 -16.00 -5.46
C ARG A 414 -4.33 -15.73 -6.95
N GLN A 415 -3.47 -14.85 -7.45
CA GLN A 415 -3.46 -14.43 -8.85
C GLN A 415 -2.03 -14.04 -9.25
N ARG A 416 -1.81 -13.92 -10.53
CA ARG A 416 -0.54 -13.40 -11.05
C ARG A 416 -0.52 -11.87 -10.96
N PRO A 417 0.65 -11.27 -10.70
CA PRO A 417 0.82 -9.82 -10.83
C PRO A 417 0.44 -9.32 -12.22
N ALA A 418 -0.06 -8.08 -12.30
CA ALA A 418 -0.20 -7.42 -13.58
C ALA A 418 1.17 -7.20 -14.23
N THR A 419 1.22 -7.25 -15.55
CA THR A 419 2.37 -6.80 -16.34
C THR A 419 1.88 -5.92 -17.49
N PHE A 420 2.67 -4.94 -17.91
CA PHE A 420 2.43 -4.18 -19.13
C PHE A 420 3.08 -4.85 -20.35
N GLY A 421 3.68 -6.02 -20.17
CA GLY A 421 4.32 -6.79 -21.22
C GLY A 421 3.30 -7.46 -22.15
N VAL A 422 3.72 -7.67 -23.40
CA VAL A 422 2.90 -8.35 -24.44
C VAL A 422 2.54 -9.79 -24.05
N ASP A 423 3.33 -10.42 -23.21
CA ASP A 423 3.14 -11.81 -22.79
C ASP A 423 1.78 -12.07 -22.13
N GLN A 424 1.29 -11.13 -21.32
CA GLN A 424 -0.03 -11.23 -20.70
C GLN A 424 -1.17 -11.13 -21.73
N MET A 425 -0.98 -10.32 -22.77
CA MET A 425 -1.95 -10.22 -23.87
C MET A 425 -1.99 -11.51 -24.72
N MET A 426 -0.87 -12.23 -24.78
CA MET A 426 -0.74 -13.49 -25.53
C MET A 426 -1.18 -14.72 -24.73
N GLU A 427 -1.24 -14.65 -23.41
CA GLU A 427 -1.57 -15.79 -22.53
C GLU A 427 -2.91 -16.48 -22.87
N PRO A 428 -4.01 -15.76 -23.18
CA PRO A 428 -5.26 -16.39 -23.61
C PRO A 428 -5.10 -17.25 -24.87
N LEU A 429 -4.25 -16.81 -25.81
CA LEU A 429 -3.97 -17.55 -27.05
C LEU A 429 -3.18 -18.83 -26.76
N TYR A 430 -2.18 -18.78 -25.89
CA TYR A 430 -1.41 -19.97 -25.49
C TYR A 430 -2.25 -20.98 -24.70
N ASN A 431 -3.18 -20.50 -23.87
CA ASN A 431 -4.07 -21.36 -23.09
C ASN A 431 -5.13 -22.04 -23.99
N GLN A 432 -5.64 -21.37 -25.04
CA GLN A 432 -6.52 -21.98 -26.03
C GLN A 432 -5.82 -23.09 -26.82
N GLN A 433 -4.55 -22.91 -27.19
CA GLN A 433 -3.79 -23.95 -27.91
C GLN A 433 -3.52 -25.18 -27.03
N LYS A 434 -3.28 -25.00 -25.72
CA LYS A 434 -3.13 -26.11 -24.79
C LYS A 434 -4.41 -26.90 -24.55
N SER A 435 -5.57 -26.24 -24.60
CA SER A 435 -6.87 -26.89 -24.42
C SER A 435 -7.39 -27.64 -25.68
N GLN A 436 -6.85 -27.33 -26.86
CA GLN A 436 -7.20 -28.00 -28.13
C GLN A 436 -6.23 -29.13 -28.51
N GLY A 437 -5.16 -29.33 -27.74
CA GLY A 437 -4.13 -30.35 -28.01
C GLY A 437 -4.23 -31.60 -27.15
N HIS A 438 -5.43 -31.92 -26.60
CA HIS A 438 -5.74 -33.18 -25.92
C HIS A 438 -6.91 -33.88 -26.56
#